data_e6f211d5c57238dc6527d36933eca35a
#
_entry.id   e6f211d5c57238dc6527d36933eca35a
#
_cell.length_a   1.000
_cell.length_b   1.000
_cell.length_c   1.000
_cell.angle_alpha   90.00
_cell.angle_beta   90.00
_cell.angle_gamma   90.00
#
_symmetry.space_group_name_H-M   'P 1'
#
loop_
_entity.id
_entity.type
_entity.pdbx_description
1 polymer ?
#
loop_
_entity_poly.entity_id
_entity_poly.type
_entity_poly.pdbx_seq_one_letter_code
_entity_poly.pdbx_strand_id
1 'polypeptide(L)'
;VFHRGLDNNKHLHVYIEGDGFGWKTRTRQSNDPTPKNPVSLKLASLDPHPSILYIARPCQYLNKSQLVNCNPKYWSHYRYSAEVIESVNEILQWAQSHRSEPQKNIVLIGFSGGGTVAALTAAQRTDVERLLTIAANLDHRYWSRLHGNTLLSHSLNPPDFAHSLKELKQLHLVGSNDINVPRSVVERYLDQIELPETVLMEIEGYTHDCCWEELWPEPLCTWASTVC
;
A
#
# COMPACT_ATOMS: atom_id res chain seq x y z
N VAL A 1 -13.32 -5.94 -1.70
CA VAL A 1 -12.72 -5.22 -2.84
C VAL A 1 -13.79 -4.46 -3.60
N PHE A 2 -13.40 -3.39 -4.27
CA PHE A 2 -14.20 -2.67 -5.27
C PHE A 2 -13.41 -2.58 -6.56
N HIS A 3 -14.08 -2.62 -7.70
CA HIS A 3 -13.40 -2.53 -8.98
C HIS A 3 -14.25 -1.82 -10.05
N ARG A 4 -13.57 -1.33 -11.08
CA ARG A 4 -14.14 -0.72 -12.28
C ARG A 4 -13.33 -1.19 -13.49
N GLY A 5 -14.00 -1.61 -14.57
CA GLY A 5 -13.39 -1.88 -15.87
C GLY A 5 -12.27 -2.92 -15.88
N LEU A 6 -12.45 -4.06 -15.17
CA LEU A 6 -11.44 -5.13 -15.19
C LEU A 6 -11.26 -5.77 -16.57
N ASP A 7 -12.29 -5.73 -17.43
CA ASP A 7 -12.28 -6.22 -18.80
C ASP A 7 -11.48 -5.34 -19.77
N ASN A 8 -10.99 -4.20 -19.30
CA ASN A 8 -10.20 -3.27 -20.11
C ASN A 8 -8.73 -3.76 -20.19
N ASN A 9 -8.14 -3.69 -21.41
CA ASN A 9 -6.76 -4.11 -21.69
C ASN A 9 -5.69 -3.08 -21.29
N LYS A 10 -6.07 -1.94 -20.69
CA LYS A 10 -5.13 -0.95 -20.17
C LYS A 10 -4.50 -1.42 -18.86
N HIS A 11 -3.56 -0.66 -18.32
CA HIS A 11 -2.99 -0.91 -16.99
C HIS A 11 -4.09 -1.09 -15.95
N LEU A 12 -3.85 -1.95 -14.97
CA LEU A 12 -4.72 -2.09 -13.81
C LEU A 12 -4.13 -1.28 -12.66
N HIS A 13 -4.80 -0.21 -12.27
CA HIS A 13 -4.42 0.55 -11.08
C HIS A 13 -5.01 -0.13 -9.84
N VAL A 14 -4.15 -0.61 -8.98
CA VAL A 14 -4.53 -1.34 -7.76
C VAL A 14 -4.19 -0.50 -6.54
N TYR A 15 -5.22 -0.08 -5.83
CA TYR A 15 -5.13 0.71 -4.61
C TYR A 15 -5.23 -0.18 -3.39
N ILE A 16 -4.22 -0.18 -2.52
CA ILE A 16 -4.19 -0.97 -1.28
C ILE A 16 -4.31 -0.03 -0.08
N GLU A 17 -5.34 -0.27 0.76
CA GLU A 17 -5.66 0.57 1.91
C GLU A 17 -4.62 0.45 3.02
N GLY A 18 -4.48 1.54 3.79
CA GLY A 18 -3.65 1.60 4.99
C GLY A 18 -4.12 0.68 6.12
N ASP A 19 -3.34 0.65 7.20
CA ASP A 19 -3.63 -0.22 8.37
C ASP A 19 -4.96 0.10 9.06
N GLY A 20 -5.53 1.29 8.79
CA GLY A 20 -6.78 1.74 9.34
C GLY A 20 -6.72 2.01 10.84
N PHE A 21 -7.86 1.81 11.53
CA PHE A 21 -7.97 2.07 12.96
C PHE A 21 -7.64 0.83 13.79
N GLY A 22 -6.38 0.36 13.70
CA GLY A 22 -5.94 -0.88 14.37
C GLY A 22 -5.84 -0.76 15.90
N TRP A 23 -5.61 0.44 16.44
CA TRP A 23 -5.40 0.68 17.88
C TRP A 23 -6.22 1.84 18.39
N LYS A 24 -6.94 1.65 19.50
CA LYS A 24 -7.68 2.72 20.21
C LYS A 24 -6.76 3.54 21.10
N THR A 25 -5.76 2.90 21.70
CA THR A 25 -4.69 3.50 22.50
C THR A 25 -3.39 2.74 22.21
N ARG A 26 -2.26 3.18 22.75
CA ARG A 26 -0.97 2.48 22.59
C ARG A 26 -1.00 1.00 23.01
N THR A 27 -1.93 0.61 23.90
CA THR A 27 -2.00 -0.74 24.48
C THR A 27 -3.32 -1.47 24.22
N ARG A 28 -4.34 -0.79 23.66
CA ARG A 28 -5.65 -1.38 23.42
C ARG A 28 -5.96 -1.41 21.92
N GLN A 29 -6.04 -2.61 21.38
CA GLN A 29 -6.45 -2.85 19.98
C GLN A 29 -7.88 -2.38 19.72
N SER A 30 -8.16 -2.00 18.47
CA SER A 30 -9.51 -1.77 18.00
C SER A 30 -10.25 -3.10 17.82
N ASN A 31 -11.58 -3.06 17.97
CA ASN A 31 -12.43 -4.19 17.60
C ASN A 31 -12.86 -4.15 16.12
N ASP A 32 -12.57 -3.03 15.46
CA ASP A 32 -12.87 -2.78 14.05
C ASP A 32 -11.72 -1.97 13.45
N PRO A 33 -10.93 -2.56 12.53
CA PRO A 33 -9.79 -1.90 11.92
C PRO A 33 -10.16 -0.95 10.77
N THR A 34 -11.45 -0.78 10.46
CA THR A 34 -11.89 0.09 9.36
C THR A 34 -11.33 1.50 9.53
N PRO A 35 -10.67 2.07 8.51
CA PRO A 35 -10.12 3.41 8.59
C PRO A 35 -11.23 4.45 8.73
N LYS A 36 -10.99 5.47 9.56
CA LYS A 36 -11.88 6.65 9.67
C LYS A 36 -11.68 7.61 8.49
N ASN A 37 -10.46 7.65 7.98
CA ASN A 37 -10.09 8.37 6.77
C ASN A 37 -9.53 7.36 5.75
N PRO A 38 -10.35 6.87 4.80
CA PRO A 38 -9.93 5.86 3.82
C PRO A 38 -9.18 6.52 2.65
N VAL A 39 -7.91 6.87 2.86
CA VAL A 39 -7.12 7.62 1.88
C VAL A 39 -7.04 6.89 0.54
N SER A 40 -6.66 5.60 0.52
CA SER A 40 -6.55 4.86 -0.75
C SER A 40 -7.89 4.77 -1.50
N LEU A 41 -9.01 4.62 -0.79
CA LEU A 41 -10.33 4.59 -1.41
C LEU A 41 -10.68 5.94 -2.07
N LYS A 42 -10.37 7.04 -1.41
CA LYS A 42 -10.56 8.39 -1.96
C LYS A 42 -9.71 8.59 -3.21
N LEU A 43 -8.42 8.22 -3.16
CA LEU A 43 -7.53 8.33 -4.32
C LEU A 43 -8.01 7.46 -5.49
N ALA A 44 -8.43 6.22 -5.23
CA ALA A 44 -9.02 5.35 -6.23
C ALA A 44 -10.29 5.96 -6.89
N SER A 45 -11.09 6.69 -6.12
CA SER A 45 -12.29 7.36 -6.63
C SER A 45 -11.99 8.56 -7.52
N LEU A 46 -10.86 9.23 -7.29
CA LEU A 46 -10.40 10.40 -8.04
C LEU A 46 -9.58 10.02 -9.27
N ASP A 47 -9.12 8.79 -9.37
CA ASP A 47 -8.34 8.33 -10.52
C ASP A 47 -9.25 8.20 -11.76
N PRO A 48 -8.98 8.94 -12.85
CA PRO A 48 -9.77 8.86 -14.08
C PRO A 48 -9.52 7.60 -14.89
N HIS A 49 -8.53 6.79 -14.51
CA HIS A 49 -8.16 5.58 -15.25
C HIS A 49 -9.34 4.60 -15.34
N PRO A 50 -9.60 4.00 -16.52
CA PRO A 50 -10.77 3.15 -16.71
C PRO A 50 -10.72 1.81 -15.96
N SER A 51 -9.54 1.32 -15.58
CA SER A 51 -9.36 0.01 -14.95
C SER A 51 -8.77 0.16 -13.55
N ILE A 52 -9.61 0.01 -12.52
CA ILE A 52 -9.25 0.23 -11.11
C ILE A 52 -9.69 -0.95 -10.27
N LEU A 53 -8.82 -1.34 -9.33
CA LEU A 53 -9.11 -2.28 -8.26
C LEU A 53 -8.73 -1.64 -6.93
N TYR A 54 -9.67 -1.54 -6.01
CA TYR A 54 -9.41 -1.16 -4.62
C TYR A 54 -9.46 -2.39 -3.71
N ILE A 55 -8.42 -2.55 -2.89
CA ILE A 55 -8.28 -3.65 -1.94
C ILE A 55 -8.22 -3.08 -0.52
N ALA A 56 -9.26 -3.36 0.27
CA ALA A 56 -9.24 -3.12 1.71
C ALA A 56 -8.32 -4.13 2.41
N ARG A 57 -7.84 -3.78 3.60
CA ARG A 57 -7.07 -4.72 4.43
C ARG A 57 -8.00 -5.77 5.07
N PRO A 58 -7.46 -6.91 5.52
CA PRO A 58 -8.26 -7.92 6.21
C PRO A 58 -9.11 -7.32 7.32
N CYS A 59 -10.38 -7.71 7.36
CA CYS A 59 -11.36 -7.32 8.38
C CYS A 59 -11.83 -5.86 8.36
N GLN A 60 -11.42 -5.05 7.39
CA GLN A 60 -11.98 -3.71 7.21
C GLN A 60 -13.35 -3.76 6.50
N TYR A 61 -14.23 -2.79 6.81
CA TYR A 61 -15.57 -2.62 6.22
C TYR A 61 -16.52 -3.81 6.40
N LEU A 62 -16.32 -4.57 7.46
CA LEU A 62 -17.22 -5.67 7.83
C LEU A 62 -18.27 -5.21 8.84
N ASN A 63 -19.43 -5.82 8.78
CA ASN A 63 -20.46 -5.61 9.82
C ASN A 63 -20.11 -6.36 11.11
N LYS A 64 -20.81 -6.07 12.20
CA LYS A 64 -20.51 -6.65 13.53
C LYS A 64 -20.55 -8.18 13.55
N SER A 65 -21.46 -8.81 12.80
CA SER A 65 -21.58 -10.27 12.76
C SER A 65 -20.40 -10.92 11.99
N GLN A 66 -19.86 -10.26 11.01
CA GLN A 66 -18.68 -10.70 10.27
C GLN A 66 -17.39 -10.50 11.07
N LEU A 67 -17.28 -9.38 11.79
CA LEU A 67 -16.11 -9.04 12.61
C LEU A 67 -15.85 -10.06 13.73
N VAL A 68 -16.86 -10.79 14.20
CA VAL A 68 -16.69 -11.87 15.20
C VAL A 68 -15.72 -12.94 14.73
N ASN A 69 -15.63 -13.19 13.42
CA ASN A 69 -14.74 -14.18 12.83
C ASN A 69 -13.32 -13.62 12.52
N CYS A 70 -13.10 -12.34 12.78
CA CYS A 70 -11.83 -11.67 12.52
C CYS A 70 -10.85 -11.80 13.67
N ASN A 71 -9.63 -12.20 13.37
CA ASN A 71 -8.58 -12.27 14.38
C ASN A 71 -7.79 -10.94 14.43
N PRO A 72 -7.73 -10.26 15.59
CA PRO A 72 -6.99 -9.01 15.75
C PRO A 72 -5.51 -9.07 15.36
N LYS A 73 -4.93 -10.26 15.24
CA LYS A 73 -3.55 -10.41 14.75
C LYS A 73 -3.32 -9.71 13.41
N TYR A 74 -4.33 -9.69 12.50
CA TYR A 74 -4.23 -9.17 11.14
C TYR A 74 -4.23 -7.63 11.04
N TRP A 75 -4.55 -6.92 12.11
CA TRP A 75 -4.34 -5.46 12.19
C TRP A 75 -3.37 -5.06 13.31
N SER A 76 -2.60 -6.06 13.82
CA SER A 76 -1.54 -5.85 14.79
C SER A 76 -0.22 -6.49 14.30
N HIS A 77 0.28 -7.53 14.94
CA HIS A 77 1.61 -8.09 14.67
C HIS A 77 1.73 -8.85 13.34
N TYR A 78 0.63 -9.34 12.78
CA TYR A 78 0.55 -10.07 11.51
C TYR A 78 0.07 -9.21 10.36
N ARG A 79 0.04 -7.88 10.50
CA ARG A 79 -0.56 -6.99 9.50
C ARG A 79 0.11 -7.03 8.13
N TYR A 80 1.34 -7.51 8.05
CA TYR A 80 2.11 -7.75 6.82
C TYR A 80 2.62 -9.18 6.74
N SER A 81 1.91 -10.13 7.34
CA SER A 81 2.29 -11.54 7.30
C SER A 81 2.19 -12.13 5.88
N ALA A 82 2.85 -13.27 5.67
CA ALA A 82 2.74 -14.00 4.41
C ALA A 82 1.27 -14.30 4.05
N GLU A 83 0.42 -14.65 5.04
CA GLU A 83 -1.01 -14.88 4.84
C GLU A 83 -1.73 -13.64 4.25
N VAL A 84 -1.37 -12.44 4.71
CA VAL A 84 -1.96 -11.19 4.21
C VAL A 84 -1.50 -10.92 2.78
N ILE A 85 -0.22 -11.12 2.48
CA ILE A 85 0.32 -10.91 1.13
C ILE A 85 -0.28 -11.93 0.16
N GLU A 86 -0.42 -13.20 0.58
CA GLU A 86 -1.05 -14.24 -0.22
C GLU A 86 -2.50 -13.89 -0.56
N SER A 87 -3.29 -13.40 0.41
CA SER A 87 -4.66 -12.97 0.15
C SER A 87 -4.77 -11.84 -0.90
N VAL A 88 -3.79 -10.93 -0.93
CA VAL A 88 -3.71 -9.91 -1.98
C VAL A 88 -3.32 -10.51 -3.32
N ASN A 89 -2.37 -11.46 -3.34
CA ASN A 89 -1.98 -12.17 -4.54
C ASN A 89 -3.16 -12.94 -5.16
N GLU A 90 -3.99 -13.60 -4.35
CA GLU A 90 -5.21 -14.29 -4.80
C GLU A 90 -6.22 -13.30 -5.43
N ILE A 91 -6.42 -12.13 -4.82
CA ILE A 91 -7.28 -11.08 -5.37
C ILE A 91 -6.74 -10.59 -6.73
N LEU A 92 -5.43 -10.37 -6.84
CA LEU A 92 -4.81 -9.94 -8.09
C LEU A 92 -4.88 -11.02 -9.17
N GLN A 93 -4.71 -12.29 -8.80
CA GLN A 93 -4.86 -13.42 -9.72
C GLN A 93 -6.32 -13.51 -10.22
N TRP A 94 -7.27 -13.35 -9.32
CA TRP A 94 -8.69 -13.27 -9.68
C TRP A 94 -8.95 -12.08 -10.63
N ALA A 95 -8.44 -10.90 -10.35
CA ALA A 95 -8.61 -9.73 -11.22
C ALA A 95 -8.00 -9.97 -12.61
N GLN A 96 -6.80 -10.54 -12.68
CA GLN A 96 -6.14 -10.87 -13.96
C GLN A 96 -6.92 -11.92 -14.76
N SER A 97 -7.58 -12.89 -14.12
CA SER A 97 -8.38 -13.90 -14.82
C SER A 97 -9.66 -13.33 -15.48
N HIS A 98 -10.07 -12.12 -15.12
CA HIS A 98 -11.19 -11.40 -15.72
C HIS A 98 -10.76 -10.43 -16.84
N ARG A 99 -9.48 -10.37 -17.17
CA ARG A 99 -8.93 -9.53 -18.22
C ARG A 99 -8.79 -10.34 -19.52
N SER A 100 -9.07 -9.69 -20.65
CA SER A 100 -8.99 -10.34 -21.96
C SER A 100 -7.56 -10.76 -22.32
N GLU A 101 -6.57 -10.00 -21.84
CA GLU A 101 -5.14 -10.28 -22.02
C GLU A 101 -4.42 -10.04 -20.68
N PRO A 102 -4.11 -11.10 -19.91
CA PRO A 102 -3.25 -10.98 -18.73
C PRO A 102 -1.85 -10.56 -19.15
N GLN A 103 -1.44 -9.34 -18.80
CA GLN A 103 -0.14 -8.79 -19.17
C GLN A 103 0.58 -8.23 -17.94
N LYS A 104 1.89 -7.97 -18.10
CA LYS A 104 2.66 -7.19 -17.12
C LYS A 104 2.21 -5.73 -17.18
N ASN A 105 1.16 -5.39 -16.48
CA ASN A 105 0.52 -4.09 -16.54
C ASN A 105 -0.18 -3.68 -15.22
N ILE A 106 0.24 -4.22 -14.09
CA ILE A 106 -0.28 -3.82 -12.80
C ILE A 106 0.54 -2.63 -12.28
N VAL A 107 -0.16 -1.57 -11.87
CA VAL A 107 0.39 -0.45 -11.11
C VAL A 107 -0.13 -0.58 -9.69
N LEU A 108 0.74 -0.93 -8.74
CA LEU A 108 0.39 -1.00 -7.32
C LEU A 108 0.52 0.36 -6.67
N ILE A 109 -0.52 0.80 -5.99
CA ILE A 109 -0.59 2.09 -5.30
C ILE A 109 -0.99 1.82 -3.86
N GLY A 110 -0.13 2.17 -2.89
CA GLY A 110 -0.39 1.85 -1.49
C GLY A 110 -0.18 3.04 -0.56
N PHE A 111 -1.14 3.27 0.33
CA PHE A 111 -1.05 4.29 1.38
C PHE A 111 -0.62 3.66 2.71
N SER A 112 0.33 4.30 3.41
CA SER A 112 0.77 3.89 4.76
C SER A 112 1.15 2.39 4.81
N GLY A 113 0.55 1.59 5.67
CA GLY A 113 0.73 0.13 5.68
C GLY A 113 0.28 -0.58 4.40
N GLY A 114 -0.58 0.04 3.60
CA GLY A 114 -0.92 -0.45 2.25
C GLY A 114 0.26 -0.38 1.29
N GLY A 115 1.14 0.61 1.45
CA GLY A 115 2.39 0.70 0.70
C GLY A 115 3.37 -0.42 1.05
N THR A 116 3.43 -0.82 2.32
CA THR A 116 4.19 -2.02 2.77
C THR A 116 3.67 -3.28 2.07
N VAL A 117 2.34 -3.47 2.06
CA VAL A 117 1.71 -4.62 1.40
C VAL A 117 1.94 -4.56 -0.12
N ALA A 118 1.81 -3.38 -0.74
CA ALA A 118 2.07 -3.21 -2.17
C ALA A 118 3.51 -3.61 -2.54
N ALA A 119 4.52 -3.16 -1.77
CA ALA A 119 5.92 -3.51 -1.99
C ALA A 119 6.17 -5.02 -1.83
N LEU A 120 5.63 -5.63 -0.77
CA LEU A 120 5.77 -7.07 -0.52
C LEU A 120 5.06 -7.92 -1.59
N THR A 121 3.91 -7.46 -2.07
CA THR A 121 3.19 -8.10 -3.19
C THR A 121 3.98 -7.99 -4.48
N ALA A 122 4.51 -6.79 -4.80
CA ALA A 122 5.35 -6.56 -5.98
C ALA A 122 6.59 -7.47 -6.00
N ALA A 123 7.22 -7.70 -4.84
CA ALA A 123 8.39 -8.56 -4.71
C ALA A 123 8.15 -10.04 -5.09
N GLN A 124 6.89 -10.48 -5.08
CA GLN A 124 6.49 -11.87 -5.37
C GLN A 124 5.87 -12.05 -6.76
N ARG A 125 5.75 -10.95 -7.55
CA ARG A 125 5.03 -10.96 -8.82
C ARG A 125 5.91 -10.48 -9.98
N THR A 126 5.63 -11.01 -11.15
CA THR A 126 6.31 -10.61 -12.40
C THR A 126 5.45 -9.74 -13.32
N ASP A 127 4.16 -9.59 -13.00
CA ASP A 127 3.19 -8.80 -13.77
C ASP A 127 2.97 -7.38 -13.19
N VAL A 128 3.67 -7.03 -12.12
CA VAL A 128 3.72 -5.65 -11.61
C VAL A 128 4.73 -4.85 -12.41
N GLU A 129 4.29 -3.75 -13.00
CA GLU A 129 5.13 -2.84 -13.78
C GLU A 129 5.67 -1.68 -12.95
N ARG A 130 4.84 -1.17 -12.03
CA ARG A 130 5.16 0.02 -11.23
C ARG A 130 4.64 -0.09 -9.80
N LEU A 131 5.36 0.54 -8.89
CA LEU A 131 4.98 0.70 -7.49
C LEU A 131 4.96 2.18 -7.12
N LEU A 132 3.81 2.69 -6.67
CA LEU A 132 3.67 4.00 -6.09
C LEU A 132 3.25 3.87 -4.63
N THR A 133 3.95 4.55 -3.73
CA THR A 133 3.60 4.54 -2.30
C THR A 133 3.40 5.95 -1.77
N ILE A 134 2.47 6.10 -0.84
CA ILE A 134 2.09 7.38 -0.24
C ILE A 134 2.18 7.24 1.27
N ALA A 135 3.03 8.03 1.91
CA ALA A 135 3.27 8.00 3.37
C ALA A 135 3.52 6.57 3.89
N ALA A 136 4.27 5.75 3.15
CA ALA A 136 4.33 4.30 3.34
C ALA A 136 5.39 3.85 4.35
N ASN A 137 5.02 2.91 5.21
CA ASN A 137 5.93 2.28 6.17
C ASN A 137 6.77 1.19 5.49
N LEU A 138 7.76 1.57 4.68
CA LEU A 138 8.57 0.66 3.87
C LEU A 138 9.70 -0.04 4.66
N ASP A 139 10.00 0.39 5.89
CA ASP A 139 10.83 -0.35 6.85
C ASP A 139 10.17 -0.32 8.23
N HIS A 140 9.25 -1.24 8.48
CA HIS A 140 8.52 -1.28 9.75
C HIS A 140 9.40 -1.66 10.95
N ARG A 141 10.56 -2.30 10.73
CA ARG A 141 11.52 -2.58 11.83
C ARG A 141 12.19 -1.30 12.29
N TYR A 142 12.62 -0.45 11.35
CA TYR A 142 13.15 0.88 11.67
C TYR A 142 12.07 1.76 12.31
N TRP A 143 10.88 1.83 11.68
CA TRP A 143 9.73 2.58 12.18
C TRP A 143 9.35 2.19 13.62
N SER A 144 9.30 0.89 13.93
CA SER A 144 8.99 0.41 15.29
C SER A 144 10.02 0.87 16.32
N ARG A 145 11.31 0.83 15.97
CA ARG A 145 12.38 1.32 16.85
C ARG A 145 12.30 2.83 17.04
N LEU A 146 12.09 3.57 15.97
CA LEU A 146 11.96 5.03 15.98
C LEU A 146 10.86 5.51 16.95
N HIS A 147 9.73 4.81 16.96
CA HIS A 147 8.57 5.14 17.80
C HIS A 147 8.55 4.42 19.16
N GLY A 148 9.56 3.61 19.50
CA GLY A 148 9.54 2.79 20.71
C GLY A 148 8.39 1.78 20.76
N ASN A 149 7.95 1.29 19.60
CA ASN A 149 6.90 0.29 19.48
C ASN A 149 7.47 -1.13 19.48
N THR A 150 6.65 -2.11 19.85
CA THR A 150 6.98 -3.53 19.70
C THR A 150 7.19 -3.88 18.23
N LEU A 151 8.25 -4.65 17.94
CA LEU A 151 8.50 -5.13 16.58
C LEU A 151 7.35 -6.01 16.08
N LEU A 152 7.04 -5.90 14.79
CA LEU A 152 6.04 -6.72 14.12
C LEU A 152 6.68 -8.07 13.73
N SER A 153 6.93 -8.93 14.72
CA SER A 153 7.74 -10.16 14.58
C SER A 153 7.19 -11.19 13.58
N HIS A 154 5.89 -11.11 13.26
CA HIS A 154 5.21 -12.02 12.32
C HIS A 154 4.87 -11.35 10.98
N SER A 155 5.42 -10.16 10.75
CA SER A 155 5.25 -9.40 9.51
C SER A 155 6.53 -9.42 8.69
N LEU A 156 6.38 -9.56 7.38
CA LEU A 156 7.46 -9.43 6.40
C LEU A 156 7.87 -7.95 6.30
N ASN A 157 9.14 -7.69 6.02
CA ASN A 157 9.68 -6.33 5.88
C ASN A 157 10.18 -6.11 4.45
N PRO A 158 9.76 -5.08 3.71
CA PRO A 158 10.17 -4.85 2.32
C PRO A 158 11.69 -4.90 2.06
N PRO A 159 12.57 -4.36 2.93
CA PRO A 159 14.02 -4.48 2.75
C PRO A 159 14.56 -5.92 2.64
N ASP A 160 13.89 -6.90 3.25
CA ASP A 160 14.30 -8.31 3.15
C ASP A 160 14.13 -8.87 1.71
N PHE A 161 13.38 -8.15 0.86
CA PHE A 161 13.08 -8.49 -0.54
C PHE A 161 13.73 -7.52 -1.53
N ALA A 162 14.73 -6.77 -1.13
CA ALA A 162 15.40 -5.75 -1.94
C ALA A 162 15.81 -6.26 -3.32
N HIS A 163 16.36 -7.47 -3.40
CA HIS A 163 16.79 -8.08 -4.66
C HIS A 163 15.63 -8.24 -5.67
N SER A 164 14.44 -8.62 -5.20
CA SER A 164 13.26 -8.77 -6.08
C SER A 164 12.67 -7.44 -6.53
N LEU A 165 12.97 -6.35 -5.83
CA LEU A 165 12.41 -5.02 -6.08
C LEU A 165 13.33 -4.11 -6.88
N LYS A 166 14.60 -4.48 -7.11
CA LYS A 166 15.63 -3.61 -7.67
C LYS A 166 15.39 -3.17 -9.14
N GLU A 167 14.63 -3.94 -9.92
CA GLU A 167 14.31 -3.62 -11.31
C GLU A 167 12.93 -2.95 -11.47
N LEU A 168 12.18 -2.80 -10.37
CA LEU A 168 10.85 -2.24 -10.40
C LEU A 168 10.92 -0.70 -10.36
N LYS A 169 10.21 -0.05 -11.27
CA LYS A 169 10.04 1.41 -11.22
C LYS A 169 9.23 1.81 -10.01
N GLN A 170 9.77 2.71 -9.17
CA GLN A 170 9.13 3.10 -7.92
C GLN A 170 9.04 4.62 -7.78
N LEU A 171 7.88 5.08 -7.24
CA LEU A 171 7.66 6.45 -6.78
C LEU A 171 7.18 6.42 -5.34
N HIS A 172 7.85 7.17 -4.48
CA HIS A 172 7.48 7.29 -3.08
C HIS A 172 7.15 8.73 -2.74
N LEU A 173 5.90 8.99 -2.33
CA LEU A 173 5.46 10.29 -1.85
C LEU A 173 5.51 10.31 -0.32
N VAL A 174 6.17 11.32 0.25
CA VAL A 174 6.28 11.53 1.69
C VAL A 174 5.86 12.95 2.04
N GLY A 175 5.18 13.13 3.16
CA GLY A 175 4.82 14.46 3.66
C GLY A 175 5.93 15.05 4.53
N SER A 176 6.29 16.32 4.34
CA SER A 176 7.34 16.99 5.16
C SER A 176 6.97 17.08 6.64
N ASN A 177 5.67 17.08 6.95
CA ASN A 177 5.13 17.12 8.31
C ASN A 177 4.59 15.76 8.80
N ASP A 178 4.93 14.67 8.12
CA ASP A 178 4.52 13.33 8.56
C ASP A 178 5.40 12.83 9.72
N ILE A 179 4.88 12.97 10.94
CA ILE A 179 5.54 12.47 12.16
C ILE A 179 5.24 11.00 12.45
N ASN A 180 4.26 10.41 11.76
CA ASN A 180 3.92 9.00 11.92
C ASN A 180 4.83 8.10 11.08
N VAL A 181 4.95 8.40 9.80
CA VAL A 181 5.90 7.73 8.89
C VAL A 181 6.81 8.80 8.26
N PRO A 182 7.82 9.29 9.01
CA PRO A 182 8.70 10.32 8.51
C PRO A 182 9.54 9.81 7.32
N ARG A 183 9.99 10.75 6.50
CA ARG A 183 10.81 10.51 5.31
C ARG A 183 11.95 9.50 5.54
N SER A 184 12.57 9.52 6.72
CA SER A 184 13.66 8.60 7.07
C SER A 184 13.29 7.12 7.00
N VAL A 185 12.02 6.76 7.12
CA VAL A 185 11.55 5.37 6.97
C VAL A 185 11.67 4.90 5.52
N VAL A 186 11.34 5.77 4.58
CA VAL A 186 11.48 5.49 3.14
C VAL A 186 12.96 5.53 2.74
N GLU A 187 13.72 6.49 3.23
CA GLU A 187 15.16 6.56 2.96
C GLU A 187 15.89 5.29 3.41
N ARG A 188 15.56 4.75 4.60
CA ARG A 188 16.13 3.48 5.10
C ARG A 188 15.80 2.28 4.19
N TYR A 189 14.63 2.28 3.58
CA TYR A 189 14.27 1.28 2.57
C TYR A 189 15.11 1.47 1.31
N LEU A 190 15.22 2.69 0.81
CA LEU A 190 15.98 3.02 -0.40
C LEU A 190 17.49 2.73 -0.27
N ASP A 191 18.08 2.97 0.91
CA ASP A 191 19.48 2.64 1.21
C ASP A 191 19.82 1.15 1.03
N GLN A 192 18.82 0.27 1.08
CA GLN A 192 18.97 -1.17 0.96
C GLN A 192 18.64 -1.71 -0.42
N ILE A 193 18.01 -0.87 -1.25
CA ILE A 193 17.60 -1.21 -2.60
C ILE A 193 18.31 -0.24 -3.54
N GLU A 194 19.41 -0.65 -4.14
CA GLU A 194 20.10 0.13 -5.17
C GLU A 194 19.19 0.24 -6.40
N LEU A 195 18.41 1.31 -6.51
CA LEU A 195 17.41 1.49 -7.57
C LEU A 195 17.79 2.61 -8.53
N PRO A 196 17.99 2.29 -9.82
CA PRO A 196 18.33 3.29 -10.82
C PRO A 196 17.15 4.21 -11.22
N GLU A 197 15.89 3.79 -11.04
CA GLU A 197 14.70 4.53 -11.48
C GLU A 197 13.71 4.78 -10.33
N THR A 198 14.20 5.06 -9.13
CA THR A 198 13.34 5.42 -7.99
C THR A 198 13.27 6.92 -7.80
N VAL A 199 12.06 7.41 -7.60
CA VAL A 199 11.81 8.80 -7.25
C VAL A 199 11.25 8.88 -5.83
N LEU A 200 11.94 9.64 -4.96
CA LEU A 200 11.42 10.05 -3.66
C LEU A 200 11.00 11.52 -3.75
N MET A 201 9.70 11.76 -3.60
CA MET A 201 9.13 13.10 -3.67
C MET A 201 8.57 13.51 -2.32
N GLU A 202 9.13 14.56 -1.74
CA GLU A 202 8.62 15.16 -0.50
C GLU A 202 7.62 16.26 -0.83
N ILE A 203 6.44 16.20 -0.20
CA ILE A 203 5.37 17.17 -0.39
C ILE A 203 5.32 18.09 0.82
N GLU A 204 5.62 19.34 0.58
CA GLU A 204 5.71 20.37 1.63
C GLU A 204 4.37 20.58 2.34
N GLY A 205 4.39 20.62 3.67
CA GLY A 205 3.22 20.85 4.51
C GLY A 205 2.32 19.64 4.73
N TYR A 206 2.51 18.53 4.01
CA TYR A 206 1.67 17.34 4.13
C TYR A 206 1.99 16.54 5.38
N THR A 207 0.94 16.05 6.03
CA THR A 207 1.02 15.12 7.17
C THR A 207 0.70 13.70 6.72
N HIS A 208 0.62 12.77 7.69
CA HIS A 208 0.30 11.37 7.36
C HIS A 208 -1.03 11.22 6.64
N ASP A 209 -2.08 11.87 7.14
CA ASP A 209 -3.47 11.67 6.68
C ASP A 209 -4.00 12.82 5.79
N CYS A 210 -3.30 13.93 5.68
CA CYS A 210 -3.71 15.13 4.93
C CYS A 210 -2.75 15.36 3.79
N CYS A 211 -3.13 15.79 2.75
CA CYS A 211 -4.30 16.18 1.98
C CYS A 211 -4.14 15.55 0.61
N TRP A 212 -3.75 14.27 0.60
CA TRP A 212 -3.28 13.51 -0.56
C TRP A 212 -4.26 13.57 -1.75
N GLU A 213 -5.55 13.70 -1.47
CA GLU A 213 -6.59 13.85 -2.48
C GLU A 213 -6.51 15.16 -3.27
N GLU A 214 -5.87 16.21 -2.73
CA GLU A 214 -5.71 17.50 -3.42
C GLU A 214 -4.68 17.44 -4.56
N LEU A 215 -3.68 16.57 -4.42
CA LEU A 215 -2.65 16.34 -5.44
C LEU A 215 -3.07 15.32 -6.49
N TRP A 216 -4.01 14.44 -6.13
CA TRP A 216 -4.27 13.24 -6.91
C TRP A 216 -5.13 13.51 -8.16
N PRO A 217 -4.83 12.92 -9.33
CA PRO A 217 -3.80 11.91 -9.60
C PRO A 217 -2.49 12.48 -10.20
N GLU A 218 -2.20 13.76 -10.10
CA GLU A 218 -1.09 14.42 -10.79
C GLU A 218 0.27 13.73 -10.62
N PRO A 219 0.71 13.32 -9.40
CA PRO A 219 2.00 12.65 -9.24
C PRO A 219 2.08 11.33 -10.01
N LEU A 220 0.98 10.57 -10.04
CA LEU A 220 0.90 9.33 -10.81
C LEU A 220 1.03 9.60 -12.30
N CYS A 221 0.27 10.56 -12.83
CA CYS A 221 0.25 10.88 -14.26
C CYS A 221 1.55 11.51 -14.75
N THR A 222 2.18 12.34 -13.94
CA THR A 222 3.46 12.96 -14.26
C THR A 222 4.59 11.93 -14.31
N TRP A 223 4.63 11.04 -13.32
CA TRP A 223 5.66 10.00 -13.24
C TRP A 223 5.43 8.86 -14.23
N ALA A 224 4.18 8.55 -14.51
CA ALA A 224 3.78 7.41 -15.33
C ALA A 224 2.83 7.84 -16.45
N SER A 225 3.26 8.78 -17.30
CA SER A 225 2.46 9.36 -18.40
C SER A 225 1.77 8.34 -19.32
N THR A 226 2.26 7.09 -19.36
CA THR A 226 1.65 6.01 -20.13
C THR A 226 0.45 5.35 -19.44
N VAL A 227 0.19 5.64 -18.18
CA VAL A 227 -0.86 4.99 -17.38
C VAL A 227 -2.04 5.89 -17.06
N CYS A 228 -1.98 7.16 -17.37
CA CYS A 228 -3.11 8.09 -17.37
C CYS A 228 -3.61 8.37 -18.78
#